data_68072dd9975d1723a0e64eaab8edc24d
#
_entry.id   68072dd9975d1723a0e64eaab8edc24d
#
_cell.length_a   1.000
_cell.length_b   1.000
_cell.length_c   1.000
_cell.angle_alpha   90.00
_cell.angle_beta   90.00
_cell.angle_gamma   90.00
#
_symmetry.space_group_name_H-M   'P 1'
#
loop_
_entity.id
_entity.type
_entity.pdbx_description
1 polymer ?
#
loop_
_entity_poly.entity_id
_entity_poly.type
_entity_poly.pdbx_seq_one_letter_code
_entity_poly.pdbx_strand_id
1 'polypeptide(L)'
;LELLGTEDVPVFTGPTREGFSVAPISAFIHGRNGLGDVLLPPPRRAAQGDAVDFLLRAVREHGEDLVIVPTGPSTSIAAAMQKGPDFARNARIVMMGGALTVPGNVTPYAEANVYQDPRATDYVFRHAHDLTMVGLDVTLRTLLTTENTTQWRNSRVGRIYADIVDYYIRAYATTSPHLGGCGLHDPLAVAVAADPSLVTCIDLNLRCEETGRTIGDPERLSAPATTRVAVGVDAERFVDDLMSVSYTHLTLPTSALE
;
A
#
# COMPACT_ATOMS: atom_id res chain seq x y z
N LEU A 1 14.04 6.37 4.92
CA LEU A 1 13.96 7.54 5.79
C LEU A 1 15.30 8.29 5.83
N GLU A 2 16.40 7.63 6.20
CA GLU A 2 17.75 8.28 6.30
C GLU A 2 18.20 8.93 4.98
N LEU A 3 17.89 8.34 3.82
CA LEU A 3 18.21 8.90 2.50
C LEU A 3 17.47 10.20 2.20
N LEU A 4 16.32 10.41 2.84
CA LEU A 4 15.46 11.58 2.66
C LEU A 4 15.61 12.59 3.81
N GLY A 5 16.49 12.33 4.80
CA GLY A 5 16.67 13.21 5.95
C GLY A 5 15.47 13.21 6.93
N THR A 6 14.60 12.22 6.88
CA THR A 6 13.40 12.09 7.74
C THR A 6 13.62 11.03 8.82
N GLU A 7 14.74 11.13 9.53
CA GLU A 7 15.15 10.16 10.55
C GLU A 7 14.30 10.21 11.83
N ASP A 8 13.55 11.28 12.04
CA ASP A 8 12.61 11.47 13.15
C ASP A 8 11.34 10.62 13.04
N VAL A 9 11.01 10.14 11.83
CA VAL A 9 9.86 9.25 11.63
C VAL A 9 10.14 7.89 12.28
N PRO A 10 9.33 7.46 13.28
CA PRO A 10 9.56 6.23 14.01
C PRO A 10 9.20 4.99 13.17
N VAL A 11 9.94 3.91 13.36
CA VAL A 11 9.70 2.60 12.73
C VAL A 11 9.48 1.55 13.80
N PHE A 12 8.41 0.77 13.70
CA PHE A 12 8.03 -0.27 14.65
C PHE A 12 8.01 -1.64 14.00
N THR A 13 8.22 -2.70 14.79
CA THR A 13 8.13 -4.08 14.31
C THR A 13 6.69 -4.59 14.44
N GLY A 14 6.10 -5.04 13.34
CA GLY A 14 4.78 -5.67 13.32
C GLY A 14 4.85 -7.20 13.39
N PRO A 15 3.74 -7.87 13.76
CA PRO A 15 3.63 -9.32 13.71
C PRO A 15 3.64 -9.82 12.26
N THR A 16 4.13 -11.04 12.09
CA THR A 16 4.00 -11.80 10.85
C THR A 16 3.09 -13.00 11.07
N ARG A 17 2.37 -13.39 10.04
CA ARG A 17 1.55 -14.61 10.07
C ARG A 17 2.42 -15.84 10.35
N GLU A 18 1.93 -16.78 11.13
CA GLU A 18 2.59 -18.08 11.31
C GLU A 18 2.81 -18.78 9.95
N GLY A 19 4.00 -19.33 9.74
CA GLY A 19 4.38 -19.94 8.47
C GLY A 19 4.55 -18.98 7.31
N PHE A 20 4.64 -17.66 7.56
CA PHE A 20 4.90 -16.68 6.51
C PHE A 20 6.24 -16.94 5.84
N SER A 21 6.22 -16.93 4.52
CA SER A 21 7.41 -16.94 3.68
C SER A 21 7.19 -16.02 2.48
N VAL A 22 8.26 -15.36 2.05
CA VAL A 22 8.22 -14.54 0.84
C VAL A 22 8.06 -15.45 -0.38
N ALA A 23 7.01 -15.20 -1.17
CA ALA A 23 6.78 -15.98 -2.38
C ALA A 23 7.92 -15.76 -3.40
N PRO A 24 8.35 -16.79 -4.15
CA PRO A 24 9.41 -16.66 -5.18
C PRO A 24 9.12 -15.55 -6.20
N ILE A 25 7.86 -15.33 -6.57
CA ILE A 25 7.46 -14.27 -7.48
C ILE A 25 7.82 -12.87 -6.94
N SER A 26 7.79 -12.68 -5.61
CA SER A 26 8.15 -11.41 -5.01
C SER A 26 9.61 -11.04 -5.26
N ALA A 27 10.52 -12.01 -5.21
CA ALA A 27 11.93 -11.78 -5.52
C ALA A 27 12.15 -11.42 -7.01
N PHE A 28 11.33 -11.96 -7.91
CA PHE A 28 11.36 -11.59 -9.33
C PHE A 28 10.86 -10.15 -9.53
N ILE A 29 9.79 -9.75 -8.86
CA ILE A 29 9.15 -8.44 -9.01
C ILE A 29 9.95 -7.33 -8.30
N HIS A 30 10.45 -7.58 -7.08
CA HIS A 30 11.06 -6.57 -6.22
C HIS A 30 12.57 -6.72 -6.00
N GLY A 31 13.21 -7.69 -6.67
CA GLY A 31 14.61 -8.06 -6.38
C GLY A 31 14.73 -8.94 -5.12
N ARG A 32 15.89 -9.60 -4.96
CA ARG A 32 16.14 -10.50 -3.82
C ARG A 32 16.20 -9.78 -2.48
N ASN A 33 16.55 -8.49 -2.51
CA ASN A 33 16.61 -7.64 -1.32
C ASN A 33 15.37 -6.77 -1.13
N GLY A 34 14.34 -6.90 -1.99
CA GLY A 34 13.11 -6.09 -1.96
C GLY A 34 13.28 -4.66 -2.51
N LEU A 35 14.45 -4.31 -3.02
CA LEU A 35 14.81 -2.97 -3.49
C LEU A 35 15.39 -2.99 -4.91
N GLY A 36 14.91 -3.89 -5.76
CA GLY A 36 15.40 -4.03 -7.14
C GLY A 36 16.88 -4.41 -7.21
N ASP A 37 17.39 -5.14 -6.22
CA ASP A 37 18.80 -5.50 -6.03
C ASP A 37 19.75 -4.29 -5.87
N VAL A 38 19.21 -3.09 -5.65
CA VAL A 38 19.99 -1.89 -5.32
C VAL A 38 20.56 -2.03 -3.90
N LEU A 39 21.87 -1.83 -3.77
CA LEU A 39 22.54 -1.93 -2.48
C LEU A 39 22.48 -0.60 -1.75
N LEU A 40 21.86 -0.62 -0.58
CA LEU A 40 21.83 0.51 0.35
C LEU A 40 22.71 0.20 1.57
N PRO A 41 23.27 1.23 2.23
CA PRO A 41 23.92 1.06 3.51
C PRO A 41 22.92 0.48 4.54
N PRO A 42 23.38 -0.29 5.53
CA PRO A 42 22.51 -0.77 6.59
C PRO A 42 21.91 0.43 7.37
N PRO A 43 20.69 0.29 7.89
CA PRO A 43 20.06 1.35 8.66
C PRO A 43 20.86 1.64 9.94
N ARG A 44 20.96 2.91 10.31
CA ARG A 44 21.66 3.34 11.54
C ARG A 44 20.83 3.12 12.79
N ARG A 45 19.49 3.11 12.64
CA ARG A 45 18.55 2.93 13.73
C ARG A 45 17.80 1.60 13.58
N ALA A 46 17.64 0.87 14.66
CA ALA A 46 16.77 -0.28 14.72
C ALA A 46 15.29 0.15 14.81
N ALA A 47 14.39 -0.72 14.36
CA ALA A 47 12.96 -0.55 14.62
C ALA A 47 12.68 -0.50 16.13
N GLN A 48 11.70 0.31 16.52
CA GLN A 48 11.33 0.54 17.92
C GLN A 48 10.09 -0.29 18.27
N GLY A 49 10.09 -0.93 19.43
CA GLY A 49 8.90 -1.51 20.04
C GLY A 49 7.94 -2.27 19.12
N ASP A 50 6.71 -2.38 19.57
CA ASP A 50 5.63 -3.16 18.95
C ASP A 50 4.70 -2.25 18.14
N ALA A 51 4.49 -2.58 16.85
CA ALA A 51 3.65 -1.80 15.95
C ALA A 51 2.16 -1.84 16.34
N VAL A 52 1.68 -2.96 16.90
CA VAL A 52 0.27 -3.08 17.31
C VAL A 52 -0.01 -2.13 18.47
N ASP A 53 0.91 -2.07 19.46
CA ASP A 53 0.80 -1.13 20.58
C ASP A 53 0.89 0.33 20.13
N PHE A 54 1.75 0.60 19.15
CA PHE A 54 1.83 1.92 18.54
C PHE A 54 0.51 2.30 17.85
N LEU A 55 -0.06 1.43 17.02
CA LEU A 55 -1.33 1.68 16.33
C LEU A 55 -2.47 1.97 17.32
N LEU A 56 -2.58 1.17 18.39
CA LEU A 56 -3.59 1.37 19.43
C LEU A 56 -3.46 2.73 20.14
N ARG A 57 -2.22 3.16 20.40
CA ARG A 57 -1.97 4.49 20.99
C ARG A 57 -2.29 5.61 20.01
N ALA A 58 -1.79 5.52 18.78
CA ALA A 58 -1.96 6.55 17.76
C ALA A 58 -3.44 6.83 17.48
N VAL A 59 -4.28 5.79 17.34
CA VAL A 59 -5.74 5.98 17.14
C VAL A 59 -6.38 6.66 18.35
N ARG A 60 -5.96 6.33 19.57
CA ARG A 60 -6.49 7.00 20.78
C ARG A 60 -6.06 8.46 20.90
N GLU A 61 -4.83 8.76 20.50
CA GLU A 61 -4.24 10.09 20.63
C GLU A 61 -4.70 11.06 19.55
N HIS A 62 -4.86 10.57 18.31
CA HIS A 62 -5.13 11.42 17.15
C HIS A 62 -6.56 11.29 16.62
N GLY A 63 -7.29 10.23 16.94
CA GLY A 63 -8.69 10.06 16.55
C GLY A 63 -8.91 10.19 15.05
N GLU A 64 -9.83 11.05 14.66
CA GLU A 64 -10.23 11.27 13.27
C GLU A 64 -9.16 11.97 12.40
N ASP A 65 -8.15 12.59 13.02
CA ASP A 65 -7.05 13.23 12.29
C ASP A 65 -6.03 12.21 11.77
N LEU A 66 -6.10 10.95 12.23
CA LEU A 66 -5.22 9.88 11.81
C LEU A 66 -5.85 9.03 10.69
N VAL A 67 -5.13 8.84 9.61
CA VAL A 67 -5.44 7.82 8.61
C VAL A 67 -4.34 6.76 8.59
N ILE A 68 -4.73 5.49 8.70
CA ILE A 68 -3.82 4.36 8.61
C ILE A 68 -3.85 3.83 7.18
N VAL A 69 -2.67 3.69 6.58
CA VAL A 69 -2.55 3.21 5.20
C VAL A 69 -1.75 1.90 5.17
N PRO A 70 -2.42 0.73 5.30
CA PRO A 70 -1.76 -0.55 5.09
C PRO A 70 -1.34 -0.71 3.63
N THR A 71 -0.04 -0.91 3.40
CA THR A 71 0.56 -1.16 2.08
C THR A 71 1.16 -2.56 1.97
N GLY A 72 0.83 -3.41 2.93
CA GLY A 72 1.20 -4.82 3.02
C GLY A 72 0.07 -5.67 3.56
N PRO A 73 0.35 -6.92 3.98
CA PRO A 73 -0.66 -7.81 4.56
C PRO A 73 -1.37 -7.18 5.76
N SER A 74 -2.66 -7.46 5.91
CA SER A 74 -3.51 -6.90 6.98
C SER A 74 -3.22 -7.43 8.38
N THR A 75 -2.17 -8.24 8.58
CA THR A 75 -1.84 -8.93 9.83
C THR A 75 -1.75 -7.98 11.03
N SER A 76 -1.03 -6.86 10.89
CA SER A 76 -0.87 -5.87 11.97
C SER A 76 -2.19 -5.18 12.32
N ILE A 77 -3.02 -4.89 11.32
CA ILE A 77 -4.31 -4.22 11.50
C ILE A 77 -5.30 -5.17 12.20
N ALA A 78 -5.38 -6.42 11.74
CA ALA A 78 -6.21 -7.44 12.38
C ALA A 78 -5.79 -7.67 13.85
N ALA A 79 -4.48 -7.74 14.11
CA ALA A 79 -3.96 -7.87 15.47
C ALA A 79 -4.33 -6.68 16.36
N ALA A 80 -4.28 -5.44 15.83
CA ALA A 80 -4.70 -4.26 16.55
C ALA A 80 -6.20 -4.27 16.86
N MET A 81 -7.04 -4.67 15.90
CA MET A 81 -8.49 -4.82 16.11
C MET A 81 -8.82 -5.88 17.17
N GLN A 82 -8.12 -7.02 17.15
CA GLN A 82 -8.30 -8.10 18.13
C GLN A 82 -7.87 -7.70 19.54
N LYS A 83 -6.77 -6.95 19.64
CA LYS A 83 -6.21 -6.50 20.92
C LYS A 83 -7.00 -5.34 21.53
N GLY A 84 -7.56 -4.44 20.69
CA GLY A 84 -8.30 -3.26 21.13
C GLY A 84 -9.64 -3.11 20.39
N PRO A 85 -10.77 -3.51 21.01
CA PRO A 85 -12.09 -3.45 20.34
C PRO A 85 -12.49 -2.05 19.86
N ASP A 86 -12.02 -1.00 20.51
CA ASP A 86 -12.28 0.38 20.12
C ASP A 86 -11.50 0.79 18.86
N PHE A 87 -10.39 0.12 18.57
CA PHE A 87 -9.59 0.38 17.38
C PHE A 87 -10.41 0.18 16.10
N ALA A 88 -11.17 -0.91 16.01
CA ALA A 88 -11.99 -1.22 14.83
C ALA A 88 -13.06 -0.13 14.54
N ARG A 89 -13.57 0.53 15.59
CA ARG A 89 -14.57 1.59 15.48
C ARG A 89 -13.98 2.95 15.12
N ASN A 90 -12.77 3.24 15.62
CA ASN A 90 -12.21 4.59 15.58
C ASN A 90 -11.08 4.75 14.53
N ALA A 91 -10.56 3.65 14.00
CA ALA A 91 -9.52 3.70 12.99
C ALA A 91 -10.11 4.04 11.61
N ARG A 92 -9.55 5.05 10.96
CA ARG A 92 -9.77 5.35 9.54
C ARG A 92 -8.71 4.64 8.73
N ILE A 93 -9.11 3.76 7.84
CA ILE A 93 -8.19 2.87 7.11
C ILE A 93 -8.37 3.05 5.60
N VAL A 94 -7.28 3.33 4.91
CA VAL A 94 -7.20 3.30 3.44
C VAL A 94 -6.19 2.24 3.05
N MET A 95 -6.67 1.03 2.72
CA MET A 95 -5.79 -0.10 2.47
C MET A 95 -5.45 -0.24 0.99
N MET A 96 -4.19 -0.47 0.68
CA MET A 96 -3.80 -1.03 -0.62
C MET A 96 -3.95 -2.55 -0.55
N GLY A 97 -4.80 -3.09 -1.39
CA GLY A 97 -5.00 -4.54 -1.50
C GLY A 97 -6.32 -4.91 -2.14
N GLY A 98 -6.38 -6.15 -2.59
CA GLY A 98 -7.58 -6.73 -3.16
C GLY A 98 -7.75 -6.52 -4.67
N ALA A 99 -8.62 -7.35 -5.24
CA ALA A 99 -9.09 -7.28 -6.62
C ALA A 99 -10.55 -7.74 -6.64
N LEU A 100 -11.48 -6.81 -6.88
CA LEU A 100 -12.91 -7.10 -6.82
C LEU A 100 -13.48 -7.47 -8.19
N THR A 101 -13.23 -6.62 -9.20
CA THR A 101 -13.80 -6.75 -10.55
C THR A 101 -12.76 -7.09 -11.61
N VAL A 102 -11.48 -7.14 -11.23
CA VAL A 102 -10.35 -7.44 -12.11
C VAL A 102 -9.62 -8.72 -11.64
N PRO A 103 -8.81 -9.35 -12.49
CA PRO A 103 -7.97 -10.46 -12.05
C PRO A 103 -6.97 -10.06 -10.96
N GLY A 104 -6.54 -11.05 -10.16
CA GLY A 104 -5.42 -10.87 -9.24
C GLY A 104 -4.07 -10.76 -9.96
N ASN A 105 -3.03 -10.44 -9.20
CA ASN A 105 -1.65 -10.33 -9.70
C ASN A 105 -0.71 -11.44 -9.22
N VAL A 106 -1.11 -12.25 -8.22
CA VAL A 106 -0.34 -13.43 -7.75
C VAL A 106 -1.05 -14.75 -8.06
N THR A 107 -2.38 -14.73 -8.11
CA THR A 107 -3.21 -15.81 -8.67
C THR A 107 -4.26 -15.17 -9.59
N PRO A 108 -5.03 -15.95 -10.36
CA PRO A 108 -6.12 -15.38 -11.17
C PRO A 108 -7.16 -14.58 -10.38
N TYR A 109 -7.20 -14.72 -9.07
CA TYR A 109 -8.22 -14.11 -8.21
C TYR A 109 -7.67 -13.26 -7.08
N ALA A 110 -6.42 -13.47 -6.67
CA ALA A 110 -5.86 -12.86 -5.48
C ALA A 110 -4.82 -11.77 -5.79
N GLU A 111 -4.97 -10.66 -5.10
CA GLU A 111 -3.96 -9.62 -5.03
C GLU A 111 -2.90 -9.98 -3.95
N ALA A 112 -1.68 -9.52 -4.11
CA ALA A 112 -0.50 -9.94 -3.35
C ALA A 112 -0.64 -9.74 -1.83
N ASN A 113 -1.09 -8.57 -1.37
CA ASN A 113 -1.21 -8.24 0.06
C ASN A 113 -2.30 -9.10 0.71
N VAL A 114 -3.42 -9.24 0.05
CA VAL A 114 -4.54 -10.09 0.51
C VAL A 114 -4.15 -11.56 0.51
N TYR A 115 -3.44 -12.02 -0.53
CA TYR A 115 -2.97 -13.41 -0.63
C TYR A 115 -2.01 -13.80 0.50
N GLN A 116 -1.20 -12.86 0.98
CA GLN A 116 -0.23 -13.14 2.03
C GLN A 116 -0.88 -13.42 3.39
N ASP A 117 -2.02 -12.81 3.69
CA ASP A 117 -2.80 -13.10 4.91
C ASP A 117 -4.31 -12.93 4.67
N PRO A 118 -4.95 -13.91 4.00
CA PRO A 118 -6.38 -13.85 3.68
C PRO A 118 -7.27 -13.77 4.92
N ARG A 119 -6.87 -14.47 6.01
CA ARG A 119 -7.65 -14.51 7.25
C ARG A 119 -7.63 -13.17 7.98
N ALA A 120 -6.47 -12.52 8.04
CA ALA A 120 -6.37 -11.18 8.59
C ALA A 120 -7.16 -10.18 7.75
N THR A 121 -7.11 -10.29 6.43
CA THR A 121 -7.89 -9.43 5.53
C THR A 121 -9.40 -9.64 5.70
N ASP A 122 -9.87 -10.90 5.77
CA ASP A 122 -11.29 -11.19 6.05
C ASP A 122 -11.74 -10.60 7.39
N TYR A 123 -10.87 -10.72 8.41
CA TYR A 123 -11.14 -10.14 9.72
C TYR A 123 -11.29 -8.61 9.64
N VAL A 124 -10.38 -7.92 8.92
CA VAL A 124 -10.46 -6.46 8.72
C VAL A 124 -11.72 -6.07 7.97
N PHE A 125 -12.06 -6.73 6.88
CA PHE A 125 -13.30 -6.45 6.11
C PHE A 125 -14.57 -6.58 6.95
N ARG A 126 -14.59 -7.53 7.88
CA ARG A 126 -15.78 -7.79 8.71
C ARG A 126 -15.90 -6.89 9.92
N HIS A 127 -14.80 -6.30 10.40
CA HIS A 127 -14.77 -5.59 11.67
C HIS A 127 -14.43 -4.10 11.56
N ALA A 128 -13.83 -3.64 10.48
CA ALA A 128 -13.58 -2.22 10.27
C ALA A 128 -14.88 -1.45 10.06
N HIS A 129 -14.97 -0.25 10.65
CA HIS A 129 -16.12 0.65 10.50
C HIS A 129 -15.88 1.75 9.47
N ASP A 130 -14.64 2.17 9.25
CA ASP A 130 -14.25 3.16 8.25
C ASP A 130 -13.07 2.62 7.43
N LEU A 131 -13.39 1.90 6.37
CA LEU A 131 -12.42 1.26 5.48
C LEU A 131 -12.62 1.72 4.04
N THR A 132 -11.54 2.15 3.40
CA THR A 132 -11.48 2.32 1.95
C THR A 132 -10.51 1.29 1.36
N MET A 133 -10.97 0.50 0.40
CA MET A 133 -10.14 -0.45 -0.34
C MET A 133 -9.69 0.18 -1.67
N VAL A 134 -8.37 0.33 -1.84
CA VAL A 134 -7.71 0.77 -3.07
C VAL A 134 -7.05 -0.45 -3.71
N GLY A 135 -7.82 -1.19 -4.49
CA GLY A 135 -7.43 -2.46 -5.08
C GLY A 135 -6.85 -2.34 -6.49
N LEU A 136 -6.55 -3.49 -7.09
CA LEU A 136 -6.07 -3.58 -8.48
C LEU A 136 -7.05 -2.96 -9.48
N ASP A 137 -8.32 -2.86 -9.12
CA ASP A 137 -9.39 -2.24 -9.90
C ASP A 137 -9.04 -0.81 -10.35
N VAL A 138 -8.26 -0.09 -9.54
CA VAL A 138 -7.83 1.28 -9.82
C VAL A 138 -6.30 1.41 -9.93
N THR A 139 -5.52 0.66 -9.15
CA THR A 139 -4.07 0.83 -9.10
C THR A 139 -3.36 0.40 -10.38
N LEU A 140 -3.91 -0.55 -11.15
CA LEU A 140 -3.40 -0.94 -12.46
C LEU A 140 -3.69 0.09 -13.56
N ARG A 141 -4.45 1.14 -13.26
CA ARG A 141 -4.75 2.24 -14.17
C ARG A 141 -3.84 3.45 -13.94
N THR A 142 -3.07 3.46 -12.87
CA THR A 142 -2.10 4.49 -12.52
C THR A 142 -0.69 3.93 -12.74
N LEU A 143 -0.04 4.38 -13.81
CA LEU A 143 1.20 3.77 -14.29
C LEU A 143 2.38 4.73 -14.18
N LEU A 144 3.52 4.20 -13.77
CA LEU A 144 4.79 4.90 -13.81
C LEU A 144 5.69 4.27 -14.90
N THR A 145 6.31 5.12 -15.70
CA THR A 145 7.14 4.71 -16.82
C THR A 145 8.61 5.09 -16.59
N THR A 146 9.51 4.55 -17.42
CA THR A 146 10.93 4.94 -17.40
C THR A 146 11.16 6.40 -17.79
N GLU A 147 10.24 7.01 -18.54
CA GLU A 147 10.28 8.44 -18.84
C GLU A 147 10.09 9.27 -17.56
N ASN A 148 9.14 8.86 -16.70
CA ASN A 148 8.93 9.49 -15.40
C ASN A 148 10.18 9.37 -14.51
N THR A 149 10.73 8.15 -14.35
CA THR A 149 11.90 7.92 -13.48
C THR A 149 13.16 8.64 -13.96
N THR A 150 13.28 8.90 -15.27
CA THR A 150 14.39 9.67 -15.83
C THR A 150 14.46 11.08 -15.22
N GLN A 151 13.35 11.69 -14.89
CA GLN A 151 13.30 13.03 -14.29
C GLN A 151 13.95 13.07 -12.89
N TRP A 152 13.99 11.95 -12.17
CA TRP A 152 14.58 11.87 -10.83
C TRP A 152 16.12 11.74 -10.85
N ARG A 153 16.71 11.39 -11.98
CA ARG A 153 18.14 11.04 -12.09
C ARG A 153 19.11 12.20 -11.93
N ASN A 154 18.60 13.43 -11.76
CA ASN A 154 19.42 14.64 -11.58
C ASN A 154 20.09 14.73 -10.19
N SER A 155 19.66 13.92 -9.22
CA SER A 155 20.27 13.86 -7.88
C SER A 155 20.79 12.45 -7.55
N ARG A 156 21.59 12.36 -6.47
CA ARG A 156 22.06 11.07 -5.96
C ARG A 156 20.90 10.20 -5.44
N VAL A 157 20.01 10.82 -4.66
CA VAL A 157 18.85 10.12 -4.06
C VAL A 157 17.88 9.71 -5.15
N GLY A 158 17.56 10.62 -6.06
CA GLY A 158 16.66 10.33 -7.17
C GLY A 158 17.16 9.20 -8.07
N ARG A 159 18.47 9.08 -8.32
CA ARG A 159 19.03 7.93 -9.05
C ARG A 159 18.77 6.60 -8.35
N ILE A 160 18.91 6.56 -7.03
CA ILE A 160 18.65 5.35 -6.24
C ILE A 160 17.19 4.93 -6.39
N TYR A 161 16.24 5.86 -6.23
CA TYR A 161 14.83 5.55 -6.40
C TYR A 161 14.47 5.19 -7.83
N ALA A 162 15.05 5.88 -8.82
CA ALA A 162 14.86 5.53 -10.23
C ALA A 162 15.35 4.10 -10.54
N ASP A 163 16.51 3.69 -10.01
CA ASP A 163 17.03 2.34 -10.23
C ASP A 163 16.15 1.25 -9.59
N ILE A 164 15.61 1.50 -8.39
CA ILE A 164 14.66 0.61 -7.72
C ILE A 164 13.38 0.46 -8.57
N VAL A 165 12.82 1.58 -9.00
CA VAL A 165 11.57 1.59 -9.77
C VAL A 165 11.75 1.04 -11.18
N ASP A 166 12.86 1.34 -11.85
CA ASP A 166 13.16 0.79 -13.17
C ASP A 166 13.31 -0.74 -13.14
N TYR A 167 13.81 -1.31 -12.04
CA TYR A 167 13.78 -2.76 -11.86
C TYR A 167 12.35 -3.30 -11.86
N TYR A 168 11.46 -2.64 -11.12
CA TYR A 168 10.05 -2.99 -11.04
C TYR A 168 9.33 -2.84 -12.39
N ILE A 169 9.59 -1.76 -13.14
CA ILE A 169 9.07 -1.56 -14.51
C ILE A 169 9.52 -2.70 -15.44
N ARG A 170 10.81 -3.14 -15.37
CA ARG A 170 11.28 -4.27 -16.17
C ARG A 170 10.59 -5.59 -15.82
N ALA A 171 10.30 -5.83 -14.54
CA ALA A 171 9.53 -6.99 -14.11
C ALA A 171 8.11 -6.95 -14.71
N TYR A 172 7.46 -5.78 -14.67
CA TYR A 172 6.14 -5.57 -15.30
C TYR A 172 6.16 -5.76 -16.82
N ALA A 173 7.23 -5.35 -17.50
CA ALA A 173 7.37 -5.57 -18.93
C ALA A 173 7.37 -7.08 -19.31
N THR A 174 7.69 -7.96 -18.33
CA THR A 174 7.64 -9.42 -18.51
C THR A 174 6.27 -10.00 -18.13
N THR A 175 5.69 -9.56 -17.00
CA THR A 175 4.45 -10.13 -16.46
C THR A 175 3.19 -9.51 -17.03
N SER A 176 3.25 -8.24 -17.39
CA SER A 176 2.11 -7.42 -17.85
C SER A 176 2.52 -6.41 -18.93
N PRO A 177 3.09 -6.89 -20.06
CA PRO A 177 3.70 -6.02 -21.09
C PRO A 177 2.72 -5.03 -21.71
N HIS A 178 1.43 -5.33 -21.68
CA HIS A 178 0.37 -4.48 -22.21
C HIS A 178 0.16 -3.17 -21.43
N LEU A 179 0.69 -3.07 -20.19
CA LEU A 179 0.54 -1.87 -19.38
C LEU A 179 1.52 -0.75 -19.78
N GLY A 180 2.69 -1.08 -20.32
CA GLY A 180 3.69 -0.08 -20.72
C GLY A 180 4.40 0.63 -19.55
N GLY A 181 4.20 0.19 -18.31
CA GLY A 181 4.77 0.75 -17.10
C GLY A 181 4.50 -0.17 -15.90
N CYS A 182 4.80 0.28 -14.69
CA CYS A 182 4.41 -0.42 -13.47
C CYS A 182 3.24 0.25 -12.77
N GLY A 183 2.39 -0.54 -12.11
CA GLY A 183 1.28 -0.02 -11.31
C GLY A 183 1.76 0.73 -10.06
N LEU A 184 1.14 1.88 -9.81
CA LEU A 184 1.39 2.71 -8.62
C LEU A 184 0.43 2.31 -7.49
N HIS A 185 0.65 1.14 -6.92
CA HIS A 185 -0.26 0.54 -5.93
C HIS A 185 -0.28 1.34 -4.62
N ASP A 186 0.79 1.28 -3.85
CA ASP A 186 0.92 1.91 -2.55
C ASP A 186 0.87 3.44 -2.61
N PRO A 187 1.53 4.09 -3.60
CA PRO A 187 1.43 5.53 -3.74
C PRO A 187 0.00 6.03 -3.95
N LEU A 188 -0.83 5.30 -4.71
CA LEU A 188 -2.23 5.68 -4.90
C LEU A 188 -3.01 5.59 -3.60
N ALA A 189 -2.82 4.53 -2.79
CA ALA A 189 -3.51 4.41 -1.51
C ALA A 189 -3.15 5.55 -0.55
N VAL A 190 -1.87 5.94 -0.52
CA VAL A 190 -1.43 7.10 0.28
C VAL A 190 -2.04 8.41 -0.24
N ALA A 191 -2.08 8.60 -1.56
CA ALA A 191 -2.70 9.79 -2.15
C ALA A 191 -4.21 9.85 -1.87
N VAL A 192 -4.93 8.73 -1.94
CA VAL A 192 -6.37 8.65 -1.60
C VAL A 192 -6.61 8.94 -0.11
N ALA A 193 -5.70 8.56 0.77
CA ALA A 193 -5.79 8.93 2.19
C ALA A 193 -5.69 10.44 2.40
N ALA A 194 -4.88 11.14 1.61
CA ALA A 194 -4.73 12.60 1.63
C ALA A 194 -5.85 13.33 0.86
N ASP A 195 -6.25 12.79 -0.28
CA ASP A 195 -7.30 13.33 -1.14
C ASP A 195 -8.23 12.22 -1.67
N PRO A 196 -9.33 11.93 -0.95
CA PRO A 196 -10.30 10.92 -1.39
C PRO A 196 -10.99 11.21 -2.73
N SER A 197 -10.93 12.45 -3.23
CA SER A 197 -11.55 12.82 -4.51
C SER A 197 -10.83 12.23 -5.74
N LEU A 198 -9.63 11.66 -5.56
CA LEU A 198 -8.89 10.96 -6.60
C LEU A 198 -9.59 9.69 -7.09
N VAL A 199 -10.50 9.13 -6.30
CA VAL A 199 -11.19 7.87 -6.63
C VAL A 199 -12.70 8.01 -6.55
N THR A 200 -13.39 7.20 -7.37
CA THR A 200 -14.83 6.96 -7.23
C THR A 200 -15.02 5.61 -6.57
N CYS A 201 -15.80 5.60 -5.49
CA CYS A 201 -16.05 4.41 -4.70
C CYS A 201 -17.49 3.90 -4.83
N ILE A 202 -17.67 2.60 -4.61
CA ILE A 202 -18.95 1.98 -4.30
C ILE A 202 -18.91 1.44 -2.88
N ASP A 203 -20.06 1.49 -2.20
CA ASP A 203 -20.19 1.05 -0.82
C ASP A 203 -20.61 -0.42 -0.80
N LEU A 204 -19.79 -1.27 -0.18
CA LEU A 204 -19.99 -2.72 -0.09
C LEU A 204 -19.63 -3.27 1.28
N ASN A 205 -20.19 -4.42 1.62
CA ASN A 205 -19.61 -5.31 2.60
C ASN A 205 -18.75 -6.34 1.87
N LEU A 206 -17.50 -6.48 2.29
CA LEU A 206 -16.54 -7.39 1.69
C LEU A 206 -16.24 -8.57 2.60
N ARG A 207 -15.79 -9.67 1.98
CA ARG A 207 -15.09 -10.76 2.65
C ARG A 207 -13.91 -11.22 1.80
N CYS A 208 -12.99 -11.93 2.42
CA CYS A 208 -11.87 -12.57 1.75
C CYS A 208 -11.98 -14.10 1.91
N GLU A 209 -11.92 -14.83 0.81
CA GLU A 209 -11.83 -16.28 0.84
C GLU A 209 -10.40 -16.73 1.26
N GLU A 210 -10.27 -17.97 1.76
CA GLU A 210 -8.95 -18.53 2.13
C GLU A 210 -7.93 -18.55 0.97
N THR A 211 -8.43 -18.52 -0.27
CA THR A 211 -7.64 -18.42 -1.50
C THR A 211 -7.04 -17.02 -1.75
N GLY A 212 -7.41 -16.03 -0.93
CA GLY A 212 -7.07 -14.62 -1.13
C GLY A 212 -7.99 -13.87 -2.09
N ARG A 213 -9.10 -14.49 -2.54
CA ARG A 213 -10.07 -13.81 -3.40
C ARG A 213 -10.92 -12.84 -2.58
N THR A 214 -10.97 -11.59 -3.01
CA THR A 214 -11.86 -10.56 -2.47
C THR A 214 -13.20 -10.62 -3.19
N ILE A 215 -14.28 -10.70 -2.43
CA ILE A 215 -15.66 -10.73 -2.97
C ILE A 215 -16.59 -9.88 -2.11
N GLY A 216 -17.74 -9.51 -2.67
CA GLY A 216 -18.85 -9.00 -1.87
C GLY A 216 -19.34 -10.07 -0.88
N ASP A 217 -19.64 -9.66 0.36
CA ASP A 217 -20.09 -10.59 1.39
C ASP A 217 -21.58 -10.94 1.22
N PRO A 218 -21.91 -12.15 0.75
CA PRO A 218 -23.29 -12.55 0.51
C PRO A 218 -24.13 -12.66 1.79
N GLU A 219 -23.49 -12.79 2.95
CA GLU A 219 -24.16 -12.87 4.25
C GLU A 219 -24.56 -11.49 4.79
N ARG A 220 -23.97 -10.42 4.22
CA ARG A 220 -24.17 -9.03 4.66
C ARG A 220 -24.77 -8.12 3.58
N LEU A 221 -25.43 -8.67 2.56
CA LEU A 221 -26.03 -7.90 1.45
C LEU A 221 -27.06 -6.87 1.92
N SER A 222 -27.80 -7.16 2.99
CA SER A 222 -28.80 -6.25 3.56
C SER A 222 -28.31 -5.41 4.73
N ALA A 223 -27.05 -5.59 5.15
CA ALA A 223 -26.46 -4.78 6.21
C ALA A 223 -25.90 -3.47 5.64
N PRO A 224 -25.84 -2.38 6.45
CA PRO A 224 -25.12 -1.18 6.05
C PRO A 224 -23.70 -1.52 5.62
N ALA A 225 -23.25 -0.93 4.52
CA ALA A 225 -21.91 -1.12 4.01
C ALA A 225 -20.88 -0.49 4.96
N THR A 226 -19.75 -1.19 5.14
CA THR A 226 -18.64 -0.71 5.99
C THR A 226 -17.37 -0.43 5.19
N THR A 227 -17.36 -0.75 3.90
CA THR A 227 -16.19 -0.57 3.04
C THR A 227 -16.56 0.26 1.82
N ARG A 228 -15.79 1.31 1.58
CA ARG A 228 -15.75 2.03 0.29
C ARG A 228 -14.73 1.33 -0.60
N VAL A 229 -15.16 0.83 -1.75
CA VAL A 229 -14.30 0.15 -2.72
C VAL A 229 -14.05 1.07 -3.90
N ALA A 230 -12.80 1.44 -4.13
CA ALA A 230 -12.41 2.27 -5.26
C ALA A 230 -12.56 1.48 -6.57
N VAL A 231 -13.39 2.00 -7.49
CA VAL A 231 -13.67 1.41 -8.81
C VAL A 231 -13.37 2.35 -9.97
N GLY A 232 -13.16 3.63 -9.69
CA GLY A 232 -12.72 4.65 -10.64
C GLY A 232 -11.59 5.48 -10.06
N VAL A 233 -10.69 6.01 -10.91
CA VAL A 233 -9.55 6.83 -10.51
C VAL A 233 -9.28 7.92 -11.55
N ASP A 234 -8.95 9.12 -11.09
CA ASP A 234 -8.34 10.19 -11.89
C ASP A 234 -6.82 9.95 -11.97
N ALA A 235 -6.45 9.07 -12.92
CA ALA A 235 -5.08 8.59 -13.04
C ALA A 235 -4.10 9.70 -13.49
N GLU A 236 -4.54 10.59 -14.38
CA GLU A 236 -3.71 11.69 -14.90
C GLU A 236 -3.35 12.65 -13.77
N ARG A 237 -4.35 13.16 -13.05
CA ARG A 237 -4.16 14.04 -11.91
C ARG A 237 -3.25 13.41 -10.84
N PHE A 238 -3.50 12.15 -10.49
CA PHE A 238 -2.69 11.46 -9.49
C PHE A 238 -1.22 11.33 -9.91
N VAL A 239 -0.95 10.93 -11.16
CA VAL A 239 0.44 10.77 -11.65
C VAL A 239 1.15 12.11 -11.70
N ASP A 240 0.49 13.17 -12.13
CA ASP A 240 1.04 14.52 -12.15
C ASP A 240 1.39 15.02 -10.74
N ASP A 241 0.49 14.83 -9.77
CA ASP A 241 0.71 15.17 -8.36
C ASP A 241 1.89 14.37 -7.78
N LEU A 242 1.94 13.06 -8.02
CA LEU A 242 3.03 12.20 -7.57
C LEU A 242 4.37 12.64 -8.17
N MET A 243 4.41 12.96 -9.45
CA MET A 243 5.64 13.41 -10.11
C MET A 243 6.10 14.77 -9.59
N SER A 244 5.20 15.69 -9.30
CA SER A 244 5.51 16.98 -8.70
C SER A 244 6.13 16.82 -7.30
N VAL A 245 5.50 16.02 -6.43
CA VAL A 245 6.00 15.73 -5.08
C VAL A 245 7.34 15.00 -5.13
N SER A 246 7.43 13.95 -5.96
CA SER A 246 8.66 13.16 -6.10
C SER A 246 9.82 13.99 -6.63
N TYR A 247 9.59 14.85 -7.62
CA TYR A 247 10.61 15.75 -8.14
C TYR A 247 11.17 16.64 -7.04
N THR A 248 10.29 17.25 -6.25
CA THR A 248 10.67 18.12 -5.14
C THR A 248 11.56 17.38 -4.13
N HIS A 249 11.11 16.22 -3.64
CA HIS A 249 11.81 15.51 -2.56
C HIS A 249 13.01 14.68 -3.02
N LEU A 250 13.04 14.23 -4.27
CA LEU A 250 14.12 13.38 -4.77
C LEU A 250 15.22 14.17 -5.49
N THR A 251 14.96 15.39 -5.98
CA THR A 251 15.91 16.12 -6.84
C THR A 251 16.43 17.42 -6.24
N LEU A 252 15.68 18.06 -5.35
CA LEU A 252 16.13 19.28 -4.68
C LEU A 252 17.04 18.96 -3.48
N PRO A 253 18.04 19.80 -3.18
CA PRO A 253 18.83 19.68 -1.95
C PRO A 253 17.90 19.79 -0.73
N THR A 254 18.16 19.00 0.31
CA THR A 254 17.37 19.01 1.56
C THR A 254 17.34 20.42 2.20
N SER A 255 18.38 21.23 1.99
CA SER A 255 18.47 22.63 2.43
C SER A 255 17.56 23.61 1.66
N ALA A 256 16.90 23.18 0.60
CA ALA A 256 15.94 23.99 -0.16
C ALA A 256 14.48 23.76 0.27
N LEU A 257 14.27 22.85 1.24
CA LEU A 257 12.96 22.48 1.77
C LEU A 257 12.68 23.07 3.17
N GLU A 258 13.64 23.87 3.71
CA GLU A 258 13.48 24.72 4.89
C GLU A 258 13.06 26.16 4.46
#